data_78d9c7c1d1d7b832c415e44a9c708b6a
#
_entry.id   78d9c7c1d1d7b832c415e44a9c708b6a
#
_cell.length_a   1.000
_cell.length_b   1.000
_cell.length_c   1.000
_cell.angle_alpha   90.00
_cell.angle_beta   90.00
_cell.angle_gamma   90.00
#
_symmetry.space_group_name_H-M   'P 1'
#
loop_
_entity.id
_entity.type
_entity.pdbx_description
1 polymer ?
#
loop_
_entity_poly.entity_id
_entity_poly.type
_entity_poly.pdbx_seq_one_letter_code
_entity_poly.pdbx_strand_id
1 'polypeptide(L)'
;MLKCSLCVNDERTAKIDIVNGKPICRECQVYLKHPIDRERVRKELEELMKDVNRAVVAYSGGKDSVVALYLAKKVYKVPELEAVMIDHGLMAEEAVENAKRIAEYLDVPFRVLRYDYSDIFRNALLKGQSPCRACSKRTMEKLRKYALRHGYKYIITGHELPFGHHPYRLMSGGVVQIRLLSMMTEEERFEILKKLPFEFTELPGYTTNCLVLGPALELYWEKHGHSFEHRRIAALVRYGLMSRERAEEELRKPEIPEEQWEIVKKRLKIELF
;
A
#
# COMPACT_ATOMS: atom_id res chain seq x y z
N MET A 1 25.80 -15.27 -5.28
CA MET A 1 24.61 -14.47 -5.71
C MET A 1 24.90 -13.00 -5.43
N LEU A 2 24.94 -12.17 -6.49
CA LEU A 2 25.18 -10.73 -6.36
C LEU A 2 23.94 -10.04 -5.78
N LYS A 3 24.16 -9.10 -4.85
CA LYS A 3 23.15 -8.22 -4.30
C LYS A 3 23.44 -6.77 -4.72
N CYS A 4 22.40 -6.00 -5.01
CA CYS A 4 22.55 -4.58 -5.35
C CYS A 4 23.09 -3.79 -4.15
N SER A 5 24.07 -2.92 -4.41
CA SER A 5 24.66 -2.08 -3.35
C SER A 5 23.73 -0.96 -2.85
N LEU A 6 22.70 -0.59 -3.63
CA LEU A 6 21.82 0.54 -3.33
C LEU A 6 20.40 0.16 -2.85
N CYS A 7 19.97 -1.10 -3.08
CA CYS A 7 18.67 -1.58 -2.64
C CYS A 7 18.74 -3.08 -2.31
N VAL A 8 17.62 -3.72 -2.06
CA VAL A 8 17.53 -5.13 -1.68
C VAL A 8 17.40 -6.10 -2.86
N ASN A 9 17.48 -5.64 -4.12
CA ASN A 9 17.46 -6.53 -5.28
C ASN A 9 18.69 -7.44 -5.33
N ASP A 10 18.45 -8.67 -5.77
CA ASP A 10 19.47 -9.66 -6.09
C ASP A 10 19.27 -10.20 -7.54
N GLU A 11 20.09 -11.14 -7.98
CA GLU A 11 20.04 -11.73 -9.34
C GLU A 11 18.73 -12.47 -9.64
N ARG A 12 17.96 -12.87 -8.62
CA ARG A 12 16.63 -13.51 -8.79
C ARG A 12 15.55 -12.49 -9.13
N THR A 13 15.71 -11.25 -8.66
CA THR A 13 14.67 -10.22 -8.66
C THR A 13 14.94 -9.11 -9.66
N ALA A 14 16.20 -8.91 -10.08
CA ALA A 14 16.59 -7.90 -11.05
C ALA A 14 17.89 -8.25 -11.75
N LYS A 15 18.08 -7.69 -12.96
CA LYS A 15 19.39 -7.71 -13.62
C LYS A 15 20.36 -6.82 -12.86
N ILE A 16 21.52 -7.37 -12.48
CA ILE A 16 22.60 -6.65 -11.78
C ILE A 16 23.82 -6.57 -12.70
N ASP A 17 24.35 -5.36 -12.88
CA ASP A 17 25.58 -5.10 -13.61
C ASP A 17 26.65 -4.53 -12.66
N ILE A 18 27.92 -4.72 -12.97
CA ILE A 18 29.01 -4.08 -12.23
C ILE A 18 29.23 -2.69 -12.78
N VAL A 19 28.96 -1.68 -11.96
CA VAL A 19 29.13 -0.25 -12.30
C VAL A 19 30.12 0.36 -11.32
N ASN A 20 31.26 0.86 -11.83
CA ASN A 20 32.35 1.41 -11.01
C ASN A 20 32.78 0.43 -9.87
N GLY A 21 32.91 -0.85 -10.20
CA GLY A 21 33.32 -1.89 -9.24
C GLY A 21 32.24 -2.33 -8.23
N LYS A 22 31.02 -1.81 -8.32
CA LYS A 22 29.91 -2.16 -7.42
C LYS A 22 28.77 -2.86 -8.17
N PRO A 23 28.15 -3.89 -7.61
CA PRO A 23 26.96 -4.50 -8.18
C PRO A 23 25.76 -3.55 -8.02
N ILE A 24 25.15 -3.14 -9.13
CA ILE A 24 24.02 -2.20 -9.13
C ILE A 24 22.92 -2.75 -10.06
N CYS A 25 21.70 -2.89 -9.56
CA CYS A 25 20.57 -3.34 -10.36
C CYS A 25 20.13 -2.25 -11.35
N ARG A 26 19.49 -2.68 -12.45
CA ARG A 26 19.08 -1.78 -13.53
C ARG A 26 18.19 -0.63 -13.05
N GLU A 27 17.27 -0.88 -12.12
CA GLU A 27 16.40 0.14 -11.56
C GLU A 27 17.18 1.21 -10.76
N CYS A 28 18.23 0.78 -10.04
CA CYS A 28 19.10 1.70 -9.33
C CYS A 28 19.98 2.50 -10.29
N GLN A 29 20.43 1.91 -11.41
CA GLN A 29 21.15 2.66 -12.44
C GLN A 29 20.28 3.75 -13.07
N VAL A 30 18.98 3.46 -13.32
CA VAL A 30 18.02 4.46 -13.82
C VAL A 30 17.81 5.55 -12.76
N TYR A 31 17.67 5.18 -11.50
CA TYR A 31 17.50 6.15 -10.39
C TYR A 31 18.71 7.08 -10.24
N LEU A 32 19.94 6.56 -10.37
CA LEU A 32 21.14 7.39 -10.31
C LEU A 32 21.23 8.42 -11.44
N LYS A 33 20.67 8.11 -12.61
CA LYS A 33 20.58 9.04 -13.74
C LYS A 33 19.44 10.05 -13.62
N HIS A 34 18.34 9.62 -13.01
CA HIS A 34 17.10 10.38 -12.87
C HIS A 34 16.57 10.27 -11.44
N PRO A 35 17.27 10.87 -10.46
CA PRO A 35 16.86 10.80 -9.06
C PRO A 35 15.51 11.51 -8.84
N ILE A 36 14.70 10.97 -7.92
CA ILE A 36 13.50 11.66 -7.50
C ILE A 36 13.88 12.68 -6.43
N ASP A 37 13.57 13.92 -6.70
CA ASP A 37 13.72 15.01 -5.75
C ASP A 37 12.59 14.95 -4.72
N ARG A 38 12.94 14.51 -3.51
CA ARG A 38 12.01 14.34 -2.39
C ARG A 38 11.36 15.67 -1.98
N GLU A 39 12.16 16.72 -1.88
CA GLU A 39 11.66 18.05 -1.45
C GLU A 39 10.70 18.62 -2.48
N ARG A 40 11.03 18.51 -3.76
CA ARG A 40 10.15 18.95 -4.84
C ARG A 40 8.82 18.21 -4.81
N VAL A 41 8.83 16.86 -4.64
CA VAL A 41 7.57 16.05 -4.59
C VAL A 41 6.73 16.46 -3.39
N ARG A 42 7.33 16.67 -2.22
CA ARG A 42 6.63 17.10 -1.01
C ARG A 42 6.08 18.52 -1.15
N LYS A 43 6.84 19.44 -1.71
CA LYS A 43 6.37 20.81 -1.98
C LYS A 43 5.20 20.84 -2.98
N GLU A 44 5.29 20.06 -4.05
CA GLU A 44 4.19 19.91 -5.02
C GLU A 44 2.92 19.35 -4.35
N LEU A 45 3.07 18.40 -3.43
CA LEU A 45 1.97 17.86 -2.64
C LEU A 45 1.35 18.94 -1.73
N GLU A 46 2.17 19.69 -1.00
CA GLU A 46 1.71 20.77 -0.12
C GLU A 46 0.94 21.85 -0.89
N GLU A 47 1.42 22.25 -2.06
CA GLU A 47 0.71 23.22 -2.92
C GLU A 47 -0.63 22.66 -3.40
N LEU A 48 -0.64 21.41 -3.87
CA LEU A 48 -1.89 20.77 -4.30
C LEU A 48 -2.92 20.71 -3.15
N MET A 49 -2.46 20.35 -1.93
CA MET A 49 -3.37 20.17 -0.79
C MET A 49 -4.02 21.46 -0.32
N LYS A 50 -3.50 22.65 -0.64
CA LYS A 50 -4.15 23.94 -0.36
C LYS A 50 -5.48 24.10 -1.09
N ASP A 51 -5.62 23.48 -2.25
CA ASP A 51 -6.82 23.55 -3.08
C ASP A 51 -7.82 22.41 -2.82
N VAL A 52 -7.46 21.46 -1.93
CA VAL A 52 -8.30 20.31 -1.63
C VAL A 52 -9.30 20.65 -0.52
N ASN A 53 -10.50 21.08 -0.91
CA ASN A 53 -11.56 21.42 0.04
C ASN A 53 -12.49 20.22 0.33
N ARG A 54 -12.57 19.26 -0.59
CA ARG A 54 -13.47 18.11 -0.51
C ARG A 54 -12.82 16.87 -1.12
N ALA A 55 -12.67 15.76 -0.35
CA ALA A 55 -12.02 14.55 -0.81
C ALA A 55 -12.59 13.27 -0.20
N VAL A 56 -12.45 12.18 -0.95
CA VAL A 56 -12.57 10.80 -0.43
C VAL A 56 -11.19 10.31 -0.03
N VAL A 57 -11.06 9.75 1.15
CA VAL A 57 -9.86 8.99 1.55
C VAL A 57 -10.09 7.51 1.26
N ALA A 58 -9.25 6.90 0.43
CA ALA A 58 -9.22 5.45 0.23
C ALA A 58 -8.70 4.79 1.51
N TYR A 59 -9.62 4.34 2.35
CA TYR A 59 -9.36 3.98 3.72
C TYR A 59 -9.55 2.48 3.94
N SER A 60 -8.47 1.77 4.19
CA SER A 60 -8.48 0.31 4.39
C SER A 60 -8.36 -0.10 5.87
N GLY A 61 -8.18 0.85 6.78
CA GLY A 61 -7.88 0.58 8.18
C GLY A 61 -6.43 0.13 8.45
N GLY A 62 -5.62 -0.09 7.42
CA GLY A 62 -4.19 -0.35 7.57
C GLY A 62 -3.40 0.91 7.91
N LYS A 63 -2.24 0.74 8.56
CA LYS A 63 -1.37 1.81 9.10
C LYS A 63 -1.23 3.01 8.16
N ASP A 64 -0.85 2.79 6.91
CA ASP A 64 -0.64 3.89 5.94
C ASP A 64 -1.93 4.65 5.59
N SER A 65 -3.06 3.96 5.46
CA SER A 65 -4.34 4.62 5.19
C SER A 65 -4.84 5.43 6.39
N VAL A 66 -4.51 5.00 7.61
CA VAL A 66 -4.78 5.74 8.85
C VAL A 66 -3.93 7.00 8.92
N VAL A 67 -2.64 6.91 8.61
CA VAL A 67 -1.75 8.08 8.54
C VAL A 67 -2.26 9.08 7.50
N ALA A 68 -2.69 8.60 6.31
CA ALA A 68 -3.25 9.47 5.27
C ALA A 68 -4.53 10.18 5.75
N LEU A 69 -5.44 9.47 6.44
CA LEU A 69 -6.64 10.05 7.02
C LEU A 69 -6.32 11.11 8.08
N TYR A 70 -5.39 10.78 8.99
CA TYR A 70 -4.92 11.71 10.02
C TYR A 70 -4.33 12.99 9.41
N LEU A 71 -3.43 12.86 8.44
CA LEU A 71 -2.81 14.01 7.77
C LEU A 71 -3.86 14.86 7.06
N ALA A 72 -4.78 14.25 6.31
CA ALA A 72 -5.83 14.98 5.61
C ALA A 72 -6.72 15.78 6.58
N LYS A 73 -7.10 15.17 7.74
CA LYS A 73 -7.99 15.80 8.73
C LYS A 73 -7.26 16.80 9.64
N LYS A 74 -6.11 16.41 10.21
CA LYS A 74 -5.47 17.17 11.31
C LYS A 74 -4.39 18.12 10.83
N VAL A 75 -3.66 17.77 9.76
CA VAL A 75 -2.55 18.59 9.25
C VAL A 75 -3.01 19.48 8.12
N TYR A 76 -3.57 18.92 7.06
CA TYR A 76 -4.09 19.69 5.91
C TYR A 76 -5.46 20.31 6.16
N LYS A 77 -6.18 19.85 7.19
CA LYS A 77 -7.48 20.38 7.61
C LYS A 77 -8.49 20.46 6.47
N VAL A 78 -8.51 19.43 5.61
CA VAL A 78 -9.47 19.34 4.50
C VAL A 78 -10.89 19.43 5.07
N PRO A 79 -11.71 20.42 4.63
CA PRO A 79 -13.01 20.70 5.27
C PRO A 79 -14.01 19.55 5.16
N GLU A 80 -14.14 18.96 3.96
CA GLU A 80 -15.08 17.86 3.70
C GLU A 80 -14.31 16.58 3.37
N LEU A 81 -14.25 15.65 4.32
CA LEU A 81 -13.64 14.35 4.14
C LEU A 81 -14.67 13.25 4.32
N GLU A 82 -14.56 12.20 3.51
CA GLU A 82 -15.23 10.92 3.73
C GLU A 82 -14.20 9.79 3.62
N ALA A 83 -14.10 8.97 4.65
CA ALA A 83 -13.28 7.76 4.65
C ALA A 83 -14.09 6.61 4.02
N VAL A 84 -13.62 6.08 2.88
CA VAL A 84 -14.33 5.03 2.14
C VAL A 84 -13.48 3.77 2.07
N MET A 85 -13.98 2.70 2.68
CA MET A 85 -13.39 1.36 2.64
C MET A 85 -14.05 0.52 1.55
N ILE A 86 -13.23 -0.15 0.77
CA ILE A 86 -13.68 -1.26 -0.07
C ILE A 86 -13.44 -2.56 0.69
N ASP A 87 -14.51 -3.13 1.21
CA ASP A 87 -14.47 -4.48 1.77
C ASP A 87 -14.60 -5.48 0.63
N HIS A 88 -13.54 -6.24 0.41
CA HIS A 88 -13.42 -7.22 -0.67
C HIS A 88 -13.72 -8.66 -0.24
N GLY A 89 -14.27 -8.84 0.97
CA GLY A 89 -14.68 -10.14 1.52
C GLY A 89 -13.56 -10.91 2.26
N LEU A 90 -12.31 -10.42 2.21
CA LEU A 90 -11.17 -11.00 2.94
C LEU A 90 -10.45 -9.96 3.79
N MET A 91 -11.19 -9.01 4.33
CA MET A 91 -10.70 -8.12 5.38
C MET A 91 -10.75 -8.84 6.73
N ALA A 92 -9.76 -8.58 7.59
CA ALA A 92 -9.83 -8.97 9.00
C ALA A 92 -10.94 -8.16 9.70
N GLU A 93 -11.76 -8.80 10.50
CA GLU A 93 -12.90 -8.15 11.16
C GLU A 93 -12.42 -7.07 12.13
N GLU A 94 -11.38 -7.37 12.92
CA GLU A 94 -10.75 -6.42 13.85
C GLU A 94 -10.23 -5.18 13.13
N ALA A 95 -9.73 -5.33 11.92
CA ALA A 95 -9.25 -4.20 11.12
C ALA A 95 -10.39 -3.29 10.65
N VAL A 96 -11.55 -3.86 10.32
CA VAL A 96 -12.75 -3.09 9.95
C VAL A 96 -13.30 -2.33 11.17
N GLU A 97 -13.39 -3.00 12.33
CA GLU A 97 -13.82 -2.40 13.59
C GLU A 97 -12.86 -1.26 14.01
N ASN A 98 -11.56 -1.52 13.95
CA ASN A 98 -10.55 -0.52 14.30
C ASN A 98 -10.60 0.68 13.34
N ALA A 99 -10.79 0.43 12.05
CA ALA A 99 -10.98 1.48 11.06
C ALA A 99 -12.16 2.40 11.38
N LYS A 100 -13.28 1.82 11.79
CA LYS A 100 -14.47 2.57 12.22
C LYS A 100 -14.16 3.45 13.43
N ARG A 101 -13.58 2.86 14.48
CA ARG A 101 -13.22 3.58 15.73
C ARG A 101 -12.24 4.74 15.47
N ILE A 102 -11.26 4.54 14.60
CA ILE A 102 -10.30 5.60 14.24
C ILE A 102 -10.98 6.72 13.45
N ALA A 103 -11.84 6.39 12.50
CA ALA A 103 -12.59 7.41 11.73
C ALA A 103 -13.51 8.23 12.65
N GLU A 104 -14.21 7.59 13.59
CA GLU A 104 -15.02 8.25 14.64
C GLU A 104 -14.15 9.18 15.51
N TYR A 105 -13.01 8.70 16.00
CA TYR A 105 -12.06 9.52 16.80
C TYR A 105 -11.57 10.76 16.04
N LEU A 106 -11.35 10.62 14.73
CA LEU A 106 -10.93 11.73 13.87
C LEU A 106 -12.11 12.63 13.43
N ASP A 107 -13.33 12.31 13.80
CA ASP A 107 -14.53 13.00 13.34
C ASP A 107 -14.60 13.07 11.81
N VAL A 108 -14.50 11.90 11.16
CA VAL A 108 -14.60 11.73 9.71
C VAL A 108 -15.68 10.70 9.40
N PRO A 109 -16.70 11.04 8.57
CA PRO A 109 -17.68 10.06 8.10
C PRO A 109 -17.00 8.85 7.47
N PHE A 110 -17.43 7.65 7.88
CA PHE A 110 -16.88 6.37 7.43
C PHE A 110 -17.92 5.54 6.69
N ARG A 111 -17.54 5.07 5.51
CA ARG A 111 -18.41 4.23 4.66
C ARG A 111 -17.69 2.97 4.22
N VAL A 112 -18.39 1.84 4.35
CA VAL A 112 -17.92 0.55 3.83
C VAL A 112 -18.73 0.19 2.57
N LEU A 113 -18.03 -0.04 1.47
CA LEU A 113 -18.59 -0.52 0.22
C LEU A 113 -18.16 -1.99 0.02
N ARG A 114 -19.12 -2.91 0.06
CA ARG A 114 -18.84 -4.34 -0.06
C ARG A 114 -18.89 -4.78 -1.51
N TYR A 115 -17.84 -5.49 -1.93
CA TYR A 115 -17.74 -6.11 -3.25
C TYR A 115 -17.10 -7.49 -3.13
N ASP A 116 -17.57 -8.42 -3.92
CA ASP A 116 -16.95 -9.73 -4.02
C ASP A 116 -15.73 -9.69 -4.96
N TYR A 117 -14.53 -10.03 -4.40
CA TYR A 117 -13.27 -10.16 -5.15
C TYR A 117 -12.75 -11.61 -5.13
N SER A 118 -13.60 -12.57 -4.77
CA SER A 118 -13.23 -13.98 -4.65
C SER A 118 -12.59 -14.52 -5.95
N ASP A 119 -13.01 -14.05 -7.12
CA ASP A 119 -12.43 -14.40 -8.40
C ASP A 119 -10.94 -14.01 -8.50
N ILE A 120 -10.58 -12.81 -8.06
CA ILE A 120 -9.19 -12.33 -8.04
C ILE A 120 -8.33 -13.19 -7.12
N PHE A 121 -8.81 -13.39 -5.90
CA PHE A 121 -8.05 -14.08 -4.86
C PHE A 121 -7.89 -15.57 -5.16
N ARG A 122 -8.99 -16.23 -5.56
CA ARG A 122 -8.96 -17.63 -5.96
C ARG A 122 -7.99 -17.87 -7.12
N ASN A 123 -8.09 -17.08 -8.18
CA ASN A 123 -7.19 -17.22 -9.33
C ASN A 123 -5.72 -16.97 -8.96
N ALA A 124 -5.44 -16.01 -8.09
CA ALA A 124 -4.08 -15.72 -7.65
C ALA A 124 -3.49 -16.85 -6.82
N LEU A 125 -4.22 -17.34 -5.80
CA LEU A 125 -3.77 -18.41 -4.93
C LEU A 125 -3.55 -19.72 -5.71
N LEU A 126 -4.52 -20.14 -6.53
CA LEU A 126 -4.38 -21.36 -7.35
C LEU A 126 -3.18 -21.33 -8.32
N LYS A 127 -2.76 -20.15 -8.73
CA LYS A 127 -1.62 -19.97 -9.65
C LYS A 127 -0.32 -19.62 -8.95
N GLY A 128 -0.30 -19.43 -7.64
CA GLY A 128 0.84 -18.91 -6.89
C GLY A 128 1.28 -17.55 -7.43
N GLN A 129 0.34 -16.62 -7.60
CA GLN A 129 0.57 -15.28 -8.12
C GLN A 129 0.11 -14.21 -7.13
N SER A 130 0.63 -12.97 -7.28
CA SER A 130 0.17 -11.86 -6.46
C SER A 130 -1.25 -11.42 -6.84
N PRO A 131 -2.19 -11.34 -5.86
CA PRO A 131 -3.51 -10.77 -6.08
C PRO A 131 -3.50 -9.23 -6.06
N CYS A 132 -2.48 -8.61 -5.46
CA CYS A 132 -2.49 -7.21 -5.06
C CYS A 132 -2.68 -6.23 -6.22
N ARG A 133 -2.05 -6.46 -7.36
CA ARG A 133 -2.20 -5.60 -8.54
C ARG A 133 -3.64 -5.57 -9.06
N ALA A 134 -4.27 -6.74 -9.17
CA ALA A 134 -5.66 -6.85 -9.67
C ALA A 134 -6.66 -6.29 -8.65
N CYS A 135 -6.46 -6.61 -7.36
CA CYS A 135 -7.25 -6.08 -6.25
C CYS A 135 -7.18 -4.55 -6.21
N SER A 136 -5.97 -3.97 -6.17
CA SER A 136 -5.77 -2.51 -6.13
C SER A 136 -6.38 -1.80 -7.36
N LYS A 137 -6.22 -2.37 -8.56
CA LYS A 137 -6.82 -1.82 -9.78
C LYS A 137 -8.35 -1.77 -9.67
N ARG A 138 -8.98 -2.88 -9.24
CA ARG A 138 -10.45 -2.96 -9.07
C ARG A 138 -10.93 -2.02 -7.96
N THR A 139 -10.22 -1.94 -6.85
CA THR A 139 -10.51 -1.04 -5.73
C THR A 139 -10.48 0.42 -6.16
N MET A 140 -9.42 0.85 -6.84
CA MET A 140 -9.32 2.23 -7.33
C MET A 140 -10.41 2.57 -8.36
N GLU A 141 -10.79 1.63 -9.21
CA GLU A 141 -11.90 1.85 -10.14
C GLU A 141 -13.26 2.00 -9.42
N LYS A 142 -13.51 1.21 -8.35
CA LYS A 142 -14.72 1.37 -7.53
C LYS A 142 -14.73 2.71 -6.80
N LEU A 143 -13.60 3.10 -6.20
CA LEU A 143 -13.45 4.40 -5.54
C LEU A 143 -13.60 5.56 -6.52
N ARG A 144 -13.04 5.46 -7.72
CA ARG A 144 -13.22 6.48 -8.77
C ARG A 144 -14.70 6.64 -9.16
N LYS A 145 -15.41 5.52 -9.38
CA LYS A 145 -16.85 5.56 -9.69
C LYS A 145 -17.66 6.14 -8.53
N TYR A 146 -17.28 5.82 -7.30
CA TYR A 146 -17.87 6.41 -6.11
C TYR A 146 -17.65 7.92 -6.07
N ALA A 147 -16.40 8.37 -6.24
CA ALA A 147 -16.04 9.78 -6.26
C ALA A 147 -16.85 10.57 -7.31
N LEU A 148 -16.90 10.07 -8.54
CA LEU A 148 -17.69 10.69 -9.62
C LEU A 148 -19.19 10.81 -9.29
N ARG A 149 -19.78 9.73 -8.75
CA ARG A 149 -21.21 9.71 -8.40
C ARG A 149 -21.57 10.72 -7.31
N HIS A 150 -20.63 10.94 -6.38
CA HIS A 150 -20.84 11.85 -5.23
C HIS A 150 -20.19 13.23 -5.41
N GLY A 151 -19.68 13.56 -6.60
CA GLY A 151 -19.12 14.86 -6.93
C GLY A 151 -17.76 15.15 -6.25
N TYR A 152 -16.99 14.11 -5.87
CA TYR A 152 -15.64 14.28 -5.37
C TYR A 152 -14.64 14.37 -6.52
N LYS A 153 -13.82 15.43 -6.52
CA LYS A 153 -12.71 15.59 -7.46
C LYS A 153 -11.44 14.85 -7.02
N TYR A 154 -11.25 14.67 -5.72
CA TYR A 154 -10.02 14.15 -5.16
C TYR A 154 -10.21 12.81 -4.43
N ILE A 155 -9.29 11.86 -4.68
CA ILE A 155 -9.15 10.61 -3.92
C ILE A 155 -7.77 10.60 -3.29
N ILE A 156 -7.71 10.66 -1.96
CA ILE A 156 -6.48 10.58 -1.17
C ILE A 156 -6.17 9.12 -0.87
N THR A 157 -4.91 8.71 -1.03
CA THR A 157 -4.44 7.35 -0.76
C THR A 157 -3.18 7.35 0.10
N GLY A 158 -2.99 6.29 0.90
CA GLY A 158 -1.83 6.09 1.77
C GLY A 158 -0.63 5.42 1.08
N HIS A 159 -0.33 5.74 -0.18
CA HIS A 159 0.85 5.20 -0.85
C HIS A 159 2.05 6.12 -0.65
N GLU A 160 3.20 5.51 -0.34
CA GLU A 160 4.47 6.19 -0.06
C GLU A 160 5.34 6.47 -1.30
N LEU A 161 5.16 5.69 -2.36
CA LEU A 161 5.87 5.91 -3.63
C LEU A 161 5.08 6.87 -4.52
N PRO A 162 5.70 7.89 -5.14
CA PRO A 162 5.03 8.82 -6.04
C PRO A 162 4.66 8.18 -7.39
N PHE A 163 3.89 8.87 -8.21
CA PHE A 163 3.65 8.52 -9.61
C PHE A 163 4.78 9.08 -10.48
N GLY A 164 5.85 8.30 -10.69
CA GLY A 164 7.08 8.82 -11.28
C GLY A 164 7.67 9.91 -10.37
N HIS A 165 7.59 11.16 -10.80
CA HIS A 165 8.10 12.32 -10.06
C HIS A 165 7.00 13.17 -9.40
N HIS A 166 5.73 12.73 -9.41
CA HIS A 166 4.58 13.50 -8.94
C HIS A 166 3.81 12.78 -7.81
N PRO A 167 3.31 13.49 -6.80
CA PRO A 167 2.50 12.90 -5.71
C PRO A 167 1.07 12.62 -6.14
N TYR A 168 0.66 13.00 -7.32
CA TYR A 168 -0.70 12.81 -7.82
C TYR A 168 -0.72 12.39 -9.29
N ARG A 169 -1.88 11.93 -9.73
CA ARG A 169 -2.18 11.69 -11.14
C ARG A 169 -3.63 11.98 -11.45
N LEU A 170 -3.88 12.36 -12.69
CA LEU A 170 -5.23 12.47 -13.23
C LEU A 170 -5.75 11.07 -13.62
N MET A 171 -6.97 10.76 -13.20
CA MET A 171 -7.73 9.58 -13.59
C MET A 171 -8.82 9.97 -14.60
N SER A 172 -9.39 8.98 -15.31
CA SER A 172 -10.52 9.22 -16.21
C SER A 172 -11.71 9.84 -15.47
N GLY A 173 -12.40 10.77 -16.13
CA GLY A 173 -13.51 11.54 -15.55
C GLY A 173 -13.08 12.74 -14.72
N GLY A 174 -11.81 13.17 -14.81
CA GLY A 174 -11.30 14.36 -14.12
C GLY A 174 -11.01 14.17 -12.63
N VAL A 175 -11.08 12.94 -12.12
CA VAL A 175 -10.73 12.64 -10.72
C VAL A 175 -9.21 12.64 -10.54
N VAL A 176 -8.73 13.31 -9.50
CA VAL A 176 -7.31 13.36 -9.15
C VAL A 176 -7.03 12.37 -8.01
N GLN A 177 -6.15 11.42 -8.25
CA GLN A 177 -5.63 10.54 -7.20
C GLN A 177 -4.40 11.16 -6.57
N ILE A 178 -4.42 11.40 -5.25
CA ILE A 178 -3.32 11.95 -4.45
C ILE A 178 -2.71 10.82 -3.61
N ARG A 179 -1.39 10.66 -3.67
CA ARG A 179 -0.62 9.83 -2.78
C ARG A 179 -0.07 10.67 -1.63
N LEU A 180 -0.84 10.79 -0.57
CA LEU A 180 -0.56 11.74 0.51
C LEU A 180 0.73 11.43 1.28
N LEU A 181 1.16 10.17 1.29
CA LEU A 181 2.41 9.76 1.95
C LEU A 181 3.61 9.75 1.00
N SER A 182 3.49 10.34 -0.21
CA SER A 182 4.60 10.37 -1.16
C SER A 182 5.87 10.92 -0.53
N MET A 183 6.92 10.09 -0.58
CA MET A 183 8.25 10.40 -0.05
C MET A 183 8.31 10.59 1.49
N MET A 184 7.31 10.10 2.24
CA MET A 184 7.42 9.94 3.68
C MET A 184 8.21 8.69 4.05
N THR A 185 9.11 8.82 5.02
CA THR A 185 9.83 7.66 5.57
C THR A 185 8.92 6.82 6.47
N GLU A 186 9.36 5.60 6.78
CA GLU A 186 8.64 4.74 7.72
C GLU A 186 8.59 5.38 9.11
N GLU A 187 9.68 5.97 9.56
CA GLU A 187 9.78 6.66 10.85
C GLU A 187 8.78 7.83 10.95
N GLU A 188 8.70 8.67 9.92
CA GLU A 188 7.73 9.78 9.87
C GLU A 188 6.29 9.28 10.01
N ARG A 189 5.95 8.13 9.38
CA ARG A 189 4.62 7.52 9.51
C ARG A 189 4.38 6.96 10.91
N PHE A 190 5.36 6.30 11.52
CA PHE A 190 5.26 5.78 12.89
C PHE A 190 5.08 6.89 13.92
N GLU A 191 5.76 8.02 13.79
CA GLU A 191 5.56 9.17 14.68
C GLU A 191 4.13 9.74 14.63
N ILE A 192 3.44 9.59 13.48
CA ILE A 192 2.03 9.95 13.39
C ILE A 192 1.15 8.90 14.07
N LEU A 193 1.42 7.62 13.85
CA LEU A 193 0.65 6.53 14.47
C LEU A 193 0.72 6.56 15.99
N LYS A 194 1.87 6.91 16.60
CA LYS A 194 2.03 7.09 18.04
C LYS A 194 1.12 8.17 18.66
N LYS A 195 0.63 9.11 17.86
CA LYS A 195 -0.32 10.15 18.31
C LYS A 195 -1.74 9.64 18.44
N LEU A 196 -2.02 8.44 17.96
CA LEU A 196 -3.34 7.83 17.98
C LEU A 196 -3.43 6.82 19.15
N PRO A 197 -4.53 6.80 19.91
CA PRO A 197 -4.72 5.89 21.03
C PRO A 197 -5.23 4.51 20.55
N PHE A 198 -4.63 3.96 19.48
CA PHE A 198 -5.04 2.71 18.86
C PHE A 198 -3.86 1.81 18.59
N GLU A 199 -4.04 0.53 18.86
CA GLU A 199 -3.11 -0.52 18.46
C GLU A 199 -3.56 -1.15 17.15
N PHE A 200 -2.60 -1.63 16.37
CA PHE A 200 -2.85 -2.32 15.11
C PHE A 200 -2.48 -3.79 15.25
N THR A 201 -3.42 -4.67 14.93
CA THR A 201 -3.14 -6.10 14.81
C THR A 201 -2.20 -6.32 13.64
N GLU A 202 -1.14 -7.09 13.85
CA GLU A 202 -0.24 -7.51 12.78
C GLU A 202 -0.65 -8.90 12.28
N LEU A 203 -0.78 -9.00 10.97
CA LEU A 203 -1.05 -10.25 10.27
C LEU A 203 0.20 -10.68 9.50
N PRO A 204 0.38 -11.97 9.23
CA PRO A 204 1.47 -12.45 8.39
C PRO A 204 1.55 -11.71 7.04
N GLY A 205 2.77 -11.41 6.60
CA GLY A 205 3.03 -10.61 5.40
C GLY A 205 3.03 -9.10 5.65
N TYR A 206 3.28 -8.68 6.91
CA TYR A 206 3.40 -7.27 7.31
C TYR A 206 2.18 -6.42 6.93
N THR A 207 1.00 -6.98 7.09
CA THR A 207 -0.28 -6.32 6.87
C THR A 207 -1.07 -6.23 8.17
N THR A 208 -2.01 -5.29 8.23
CA THR A 208 -2.89 -5.11 9.39
C THR A 208 -4.37 -5.33 9.06
N ASN A 209 -4.69 -5.67 7.82
CA ASN A 209 -6.07 -5.65 7.37
C ASN A 209 -6.46 -6.72 6.34
N CYS A 210 -5.53 -7.36 5.65
CA CYS A 210 -5.81 -8.27 4.54
C CYS A 210 -5.45 -9.72 4.89
N LEU A 211 -6.44 -10.59 5.06
CA LEU A 211 -6.24 -11.99 5.40
C LEU A 211 -5.56 -12.80 4.29
N VAL A 212 -5.69 -12.38 3.03
CA VAL A 212 -5.17 -13.13 1.88
C VAL A 212 -3.74 -12.77 1.51
N LEU A 213 -3.20 -11.66 2.03
CA LEU A 213 -1.86 -11.22 1.64
C LEU A 213 -0.77 -12.19 2.08
N GLY A 214 -0.78 -12.60 3.35
CA GLY A 214 0.17 -13.57 3.88
C GLY A 214 0.14 -14.90 3.11
N PRO A 215 -1.01 -15.58 3.02
CA PRO A 215 -1.17 -16.79 2.21
C PRO A 215 -0.67 -16.67 0.77
N ALA A 216 -0.98 -15.55 0.11
CA ALA A 216 -0.49 -15.31 -1.26
C ALA A 216 1.03 -15.13 -1.34
N LEU A 217 1.63 -14.46 -0.33
CA LEU A 217 3.09 -14.32 -0.21
C LEU A 217 3.77 -15.67 0.01
N GLU A 218 3.23 -16.52 0.88
CA GLU A 218 3.77 -17.85 1.16
C GLU A 218 3.81 -18.71 -0.12
N LEU A 219 2.66 -18.84 -0.83
CA LEU A 219 2.59 -19.60 -2.09
C LEU A 219 3.49 -19.02 -3.18
N TYR A 220 3.57 -17.69 -3.26
CA TYR A 220 4.46 -17.05 -4.22
C TYR A 220 5.93 -17.34 -3.91
N TRP A 221 6.30 -17.30 -2.62
CA TRP A 221 7.64 -17.65 -2.15
C TRP A 221 8.02 -19.11 -2.48
N GLU A 222 7.12 -20.05 -2.25
CA GLU A 222 7.32 -21.48 -2.57
C GLU A 222 7.58 -21.68 -4.06
N LYS A 223 6.86 -20.94 -4.88
CA LYS A 223 6.96 -21.07 -6.34
C LYS A 223 8.16 -20.33 -6.93
N HIS A 224 8.55 -19.19 -6.40
CA HIS A 224 9.50 -18.26 -7.02
C HIS A 224 10.77 -18.03 -6.20
N GLY A 225 10.82 -18.44 -4.94
CA GLY A 225 11.95 -18.24 -4.05
C GLY A 225 12.20 -16.81 -3.59
N HIS A 226 11.20 -15.91 -3.76
CA HIS A 226 11.24 -14.51 -3.31
C HIS A 226 9.83 -13.94 -3.16
N SER A 227 9.68 -12.78 -2.47
CA SER A 227 8.42 -12.07 -2.31
C SER A 227 8.01 -11.31 -3.58
N PHE A 228 6.71 -11.25 -3.90
CA PHE A 228 6.19 -10.35 -4.96
C PHE A 228 6.21 -8.86 -4.56
N GLU A 229 6.36 -8.55 -3.27
CA GLU A 229 6.55 -7.18 -2.77
C GLU A 229 7.97 -6.65 -3.02
N HIS A 230 8.89 -7.49 -3.47
CA HIS A 230 10.30 -7.18 -3.63
C HIS A 230 10.53 -5.89 -4.42
N ARG A 231 9.80 -5.70 -5.53
CA ARG A 231 9.95 -4.51 -6.37
C ARG A 231 9.57 -3.21 -5.64
N ARG A 232 8.48 -3.24 -4.86
CA ARG A 232 8.02 -2.09 -4.06
C ARG A 232 9.02 -1.77 -2.96
N ILE A 233 9.40 -2.78 -2.19
CA ILE A 233 10.33 -2.64 -1.07
C ILE A 233 11.71 -2.18 -1.54
N ALA A 234 12.24 -2.74 -2.65
CA ALA A 234 13.47 -2.28 -3.25
C ALA A 234 13.42 -0.79 -3.69
N ALA A 235 12.25 -0.30 -4.12
CA ALA A 235 12.07 1.11 -4.44
C ALA A 235 12.07 1.98 -3.17
N LEU A 236 11.46 1.52 -2.07
CA LEU A 236 11.48 2.24 -0.78
C LEU A 236 12.91 2.41 -0.26
N VAL A 237 13.71 1.34 -0.29
CA VAL A 237 15.13 1.41 0.10
C VAL A 237 15.91 2.34 -0.82
N ARG A 238 15.72 2.24 -2.13
CA ARG A 238 16.39 3.08 -3.15
C ARG A 238 16.12 4.56 -2.93
N TYR A 239 14.92 4.91 -2.48
CA TYR A 239 14.51 6.30 -2.25
C TYR A 239 14.78 6.77 -0.81
N GLY A 240 15.40 5.92 0.03
CA GLY A 240 15.69 6.26 1.43
C GLY A 240 14.43 6.37 2.31
N LEU A 241 13.36 5.68 1.95
CA LEU A 241 12.08 5.67 2.67
C LEU A 241 11.95 4.51 3.65
N MET A 242 12.85 3.54 3.56
CA MET A 242 12.92 2.35 4.42
C MET A 242 14.38 1.92 4.55
N SER A 243 14.80 1.46 5.72
CA SER A 243 16.15 0.89 5.90
C SER A 243 16.30 -0.46 5.18
N ARG A 244 17.53 -0.86 4.91
CA ARG A 244 17.81 -2.16 4.29
C ARG A 244 17.42 -3.31 5.23
N GLU A 245 17.72 -3.18 6.51
CA GLU A 245 17.45 -4.17 7.54
C GLU A 245 15.95 -4.44 7.65
N ARG A 246 15.15 -3.37 7.69
CA ARG A 246 13.70 -3.46 7.72
C ARG A 246 13.15 -4.09 6.43
N ALA A 247 13.69 -3.72 5.28
CA ALA A 247 13.30 -4.28 3.98
C ALA A 247 13.63 -5.78 3.88
N GLU A 248 14.79 -6.22 4.37
CA GLU A 248 15.17 -7.63 4.41
C GLU A 248 14.25 -8.44 5.35
N GLU A 249 13.77 -7.84 6.43
CA GLU A 249 12.78 -8.43 7.33
C GLU A 249 11.43 -8.63 6.63
N GLU A 250 10.87 -7.58 6.01
CA GLU A 250 9.59 -7.64 5.29
C GLU A 250 9.62 -8.59 4.08
N LEU A 251 10.79 -8.85 3.52
CA LEU A 251 10.97 -9.74 2.39
C LEU A 251 11.16 -11.21 2.79
N ARG A 252 11.18 -11.56 4.07
CA ARG A 252 11.24 -12.96 4.50
C ARG A 252 9.97 -13.72 4.10
N LYS A 253 10.10 -15.03 3.93
CA LYS A 253 8.93 -15.89 3.75
C LYS A 253 8.06 -15.78 5.00
N PRO A 254 6.79 -15.39 4.90
CA PRO A 254 5.92 -15.40 6.06
C PRO A 254 5.55 -16.85 6.44
N GLU A 255 5.39 -17.10 7.71
CA GLU A 255 4.79 -18.32 8.24
C GLU A 255 3.31 -18.04 8.51
N ILE A 256 2.42 -18.76 7.84
CA ILE A 256 0.98 -18.53 7.94
C ILE A 256 0.36 -19.53 8.89
N PRO A 257 -0.32 -19.08 9.97
CA PRO A 257 -1.06 -19.96 10.85
C PRO A 257 -2.13 -20.74 10.08
N GLU A 258 -2.31 -22.03 10.42
CA GLU A 258 -3.29 -22.88 9.76
C GLU A 258 -4.71 -22.33 9.88
N GLU A 259 -5.04 -21.71 11.00
CA GLU A 259 -6.33 -21.02 11.22
C GLU A 259 -6.60 -19.94 10.15
N GLN A 260 -5.61 -19.14 9.80
CA GLN A 260 -5.76 -18.14 8.74
C GLN A 260 -5.98 -18.78 7.37
N TRP A 261 -5.27 -19.88 7.09
CA TRP A 261 -5.46 -20.66 5.88
C TRP A 261 -6.89 -21.22 5.79
N GLU A 262 -7.41 -21.78 6.89
CA GLU A 262 -8.78 -22.31 6.93
C GLU A 262 -9.83 -21.23 6.68
N ILE A 263 -9.65 -20.03 7.26
CA ILE A 263 -10.54 -18.89 7.01
C ILE A 263 -10.51 -18.54 5.51
N VAL A 264 -9.33 -18.44 4.91
CA VAL A 264 -9.17 -18.07 3.50
C VAL A 264 -9.74 -19.16 2.58
N LYS A 265 -9.41 -20.43 2.80
CA LYS A 265 -9.96 -21.58 2.05
C LYS A 265 -11.49 -21.59 2.10
N LYS A 266 -12.07 -21.46 3.29
CA LYS A 266 -13.53 -21.45 3.52
C LYS A 266 -14.20 -20.29 2.80
N ARG A 267 -13.68 -19.06 2.97
CA ARG A 267 -14.28 -17.86 2.33
C ARG A 267 -14.15 -17.89 0.80
N LEU A 268 -13.07 -18.46 0.26
CA LEU A 268 -12.85 -18.57 -1.17
C LEU A 268 -13.43 -19.86 -1.78
N LYS A 269 -13.85 -20.81 -0.97
CA LYS A 269 -14.31 -22.15 -1.43
C LYS A 269 -13.27 -22.82 -2.33
N ILE A 270 -12.02 -22.91 -1.86
CA ILE A 270 -10.90 -23.55 -2.55
C ILE A 270 -10.31 -24.66 -1.69
N GLU A 271 -9.88 -25.72 -2.38
CA GLU A 271 -9.03 -26.77 -1.82
C GLU A 271 -7.61 -26.50 -2.34
N LEU A 272 -6.71 -26.19 -1.43
CA LEU A 272 -5.28 -26.04 -1.71
C LEU A 272 -4.59 -27.10 -0.87
N PHE A 273 -4.10 -28.14 -1.52
CA PHE A 273 -3.26 -29.27 -1.01
C PHE A 273 -3.69 -29.94 0.29
#